data_b03ff36c8bd0674a3f7e25ee422d037c
#
_entry.id   b03ff36c8bd0674a3f7e25ee422d037c
#
_cell.length_a   1.000
_cell.length_b   1.000
_cell.length_c   1.000
_cell.angle_alpha   90.00
_cell.angle_beta   90.00
_cell.angle_gamma   90.00
#
_symmetry.space_group_name_H-M   'P 1'
#
loop_
_entity.id
_entity.type
_entity.pdbx_description
1 polymer ?
#
loop_
_entity_poly.entity_id
_entity_poly.type
_entity_poly.pdbx_seq_one_letter_code
_entity_poly.pdbx_strand_id
1 'polypeptide(L)'
;MLKELSSVQAYLPFIHAMLADPDFRDPMLATPAQLHQHLLDAHEDPAKHLFGTFDGGTLTGLFSVLVLPEEGYLQLLAGLSRKAAAYDALLSHLQAAYPGYQADFVYSPQGRLLHTALAARHAAFDPEQQKMVLRSPPPYVPDSRVQLYTPAFRAQYLALHDDDRYWTGERVLAAQDTFRVLLAIEDGAVAGYLDLTYRNAENEPYDLFVREKSRCRGLGRALLSCAIEKNRPNAMSLLVDSDNLAARRLYASLGFVEKPEENNITAHLKL
;
A
#
# COMPACT_ATOMS: atom_id res chain seq x y z
N MET A 1 -24.01 18.02 -4.26
CA MET A 1 -23.05 19.11 -4.51
C MET A 1 -21.76 18.79 -3.79
N LEU A 2 -20.60 18.87 -4.47
CA LEU A 2 -19.26 18.68 -3.86
C LEU A 2 -18.71 20.03 -3.39
N LYS A 3 -18.02 20.05 -2.25
CA LYS A 3 -17.33 21.22 -1.68
C LYS A 3 -15.99 20.81 -1.13
N GLU A 4 -14.98 21.65 -1.28
CA GLU A 4 -13.73 21.53 -0.54
C GLU A 4 -13.94 22.00 0.91
N LEU A 5 -13.28 21.31 1.84
CA LEU A 5 -13.42 21.50 3.28
C LEU A 5 -12.08 21.92 3.89
N SER A 6 -12.10 22.85 4.81
CA SER A 6 -10.91 23.26 5.56
C SER A 6 -10.58 22.29 6.73
N SER A 7 -11.53 21.47 7.18
CA SER A 7 -11.37 20.51 8.26
C SER A 7 -12.51 19.50 8.27
N VAL A 8 -12.30 18.34 8.83
CA VAL A 8 -13.31 17.29 9.05
C VAL A 8 -13.95 17.32 10.44
N GLN A 9 -13.54 18.20 11.33
CA GLN A 9 -13.97 18.23 12.74
C GLN A 9 -15.49 18.32 12.90
N ALA A 10 -16.17 19.09 12.05
CA ALA A 10 -17.64 19.18 12.06
C ALA A 10 -18.35 17.87 11.66
N TYR A 11 -17.63 16.91 11.09
CA TYR A 11 -18.15 15.68 10.50
C TYR A 11 -17.71 14.41 11.25
N LEU A 12 -17.10 14.53 12.44
CA LEU A 12 -16.71 13.39 13.26
C LEU A 12 -17.83 12.38 13.51
N PRO A 13 -19.08 12.79 13.76
CA PRO A 13 -20.19 11.83 13.90
C PRO A 13 -20.41 10.97 12.65
N PHE A 14 -20.27 11.54 11.45
CA PHE A 14 -20.34 10.81 10.19
C PHE A 14 -19.18 9.83 10.03
N ILE A 15 -17.95 10.28 10.32
CA ILE A 15 -16.74 9.43 10.26
C ILE A 15 -16.90 8.24 11.20
N HIS A 16 -17.27 8.48 12.46
CA HIS A 16 -17.45 7.42 13.44
C HIS A 16 -18.54 6.42 13.04
N ALA A 17 -19.67 6.92 12.50
CA ALA A 17 -20.74 6.07 12.03
C ALA A 17 -20.30 5.19 10.84
N MET A 18 -19.52 5.72 9.91
CA MET A 18 -18.98 4.96 8.78
C MET A 18 -17.98 3.90 9.23
N LEU A 19 -17.04 4.26 10.12
CA LEU A 19 -16.01 3.33 10.59
C LEU A 19 -16.55 2.26 11.56
N ALA A 20 -17.64 2.54 12.25
CA ALA A 20 -18.33 1.56 13.12
C ALA A 20 -19.18 0.54 12.33
N ASP A 21 -19.47 0.82 11.06
CA ASP A 21 -20.27 -0.07 10.22
C ASP A 21 -19.44 -1.31 9.81
N PRO A 22 -19.88 -2.55 10.17
CA PRO A 22 -19.14 -3.76 9.85
C PRO A 22 -19.03 -4.02 8.34
N ASP A 23 -19.95 -3.46 7.54
CA ASP A 23 -19.98 -3.61 6.09
C ASP A 23 -19.19 -2.51 5.37
N PHE A 24 -18.56 -1.59 6.11
CA PHE A 24 -17.67 -0.59 5.55
C PHE A 24 -16.22 -0.92 5.93
N ARG A 25 -15.35 -0.92 4.93
CA ARG A 25 -13.91 -1.08 5.11
C ARG A 25 -13.16 -0.14 4.17
N ASP A 26 -12.20 0.54 4.73
CA ASP A 26 -11.23 1.34 3.97
C ASP A 26 -9.82 0.94 4.43
N PRO A 27 -9.02 0.27 3.58
CA PRO A 27 -7.68 -0.20 3.94
C PRO A 27 -6.72 0.96 4.25
N MET A 28 -6.99 2.15 3.74
CA MET A 28 -6.21 3.35 4.02
C MET A 28 -6.51 3.96 5.40
N LEU A 29 -7.55 3.48 6.10
CA LEU A 29 -7.98 3.92 7.44
C LEU A 29 -7.96 2.77 8.47
N ALA A 30 -7.24 1.68 8.18
CA ALA A 30 -7.26 0.45 8.97
C ALA A 30 -6.66 0.61 10.38
N THR A 31 -5.79 1.59 10.61
CA THR A 31 -5.17 1.86 11.90
C THR A 31 -5.48 3.28 12.39
N PRO A 32 -5.45 3.54 13.72
CA PRO A 32 -5.59 4.89 14.26
C PRO A 32 -4.59 5.89 13.66
N ALA A 33 -3.35 5.48 13.44
CA ALA A 33 -2.32 6.34 12.84
C ALA A 33 -2.69 6.73 11.40
N GLN A 34 -3.16 5.78 10.58
CA GLN A 34 -3.64 6.07 9.22
C GLN A 34 -4.89 6.96 9.25
N LEU A 35 -5.84 6.72 10.15
CA LEU A 35 -7.03 7.56 10.28
C LEU A 35 -6.64 9.02 10.56
N HIS A 36 -5.71 9.25 11.48
CA HIS A 36 -5.18 10.59 11.74
C HIS A 36 -4.49 11.16 10.52
N GLN A 37 -3.45 10.47 10.03
CA GLN A 37 -2.61 10.94 8.93
C GLN A 37 -3.40 11.19 7.63
N HIS A 38 -4.33 10.30 7.27
CA HIS A 38 -5.03 10.35 5.99
C HIS A 38 -6.31 11.18 6.02
N LEU A 39 -6.91 11.40 7.18
CA LEU A 39 -8.21 12.07 7.26
C LEU A 39 -8.28 13.13 8.35
N LEU A 40 -8.07 12.79 9.63
CA LEU A 40 -8.35 13.74 10.72
C LEU A 40 -7.41 14.94 10.71
N ASP A 41 -6.13 14.70 10.49
CA ASP A 41 -5.06 15.71 10.49
C ASP A 41 -4.63 16.08 9.05
N ALA A 42 -5.38 15.64 8.03
CA ALA A 42 -5.07 15.89 6.63
C ALA A 42 -4.99 17.40 6.29
N HIS A 43 -5.73 18.23 7.00
CA HIS A 43 -5.73 19.70 6.83
C HIS A 43 -4.41 20.38 7.23
N GLU A 44 -3.52 19.67 7.94
CA GLU A 44 -2.18 20.17 8.32
C GLU A 44 -1.16 20.03 7.19
N ASP A 45 -1.46 19.24 6.17
CA ASP A 45 -0.59 18.96 5.04
C ASP A 45 -1.14 19.69 3.78
N PRO A 46 -0.45 20.69 3.24
CA PRO A 46 -0.92 21.44 2.08
C PRO A 46 -1.07 20.61 0.79
N ALA A 47 -0.47 19.41 0.74
CA ALA A 47 -0.63 18.49 -0.38
C ALA A 47 -1.93 17.67 -0.29
N LYS A 48 -2.66 17.75 0.83
CA LYS A 48 -3.90 16.99 1.05
C LYS A 48 -5.13 17.89 0.97
N HIS A 49 -6.06 17.49 0.14
CA HIS A 49 -7.33 18.19 -0.09
C HIS A 49 -8.48 17.37 0.49
N LEU A 50 -9.36 18.03 1.23
CA LEU A 50 -10.54 17.43 1.84
C LEU A 50 -11.79 17.82 1.06
N PHE A 51 -12.63 16.86 0.70
CA PHE A 51 -13.88 17.10 -0.03
C PHE A 51 -15.06 16.48 0.69
N GLY A 52 -16.17 17.24 0.73
CA GLY A 52 -17.47 16.74 1.20
C GLY A 52 -18.50 16.79 0.09
N THR A 53 -19.30 15.73 -0.06
CA THR A 53 -20.50 15.75 -0.91
C THR A 53 -21.74 15.93 -0.04
N PHE A 54 -22.68 16.74 -0.50
CA PHE A 54 -23.89 17.10 0.24
C PHE A 54 -25.16 16.91 -0.61
N ASP A 55 -26.21 16.43 0.08
CA ASP A 55 -27.58 16.36 -0.45
C ASP A 55 -28.53 17.04 0.55
N GLY A 56 -29.25 18.09 0.11
CA GLY A 56 -30.12 18.86 0.99
C GLY A 56 -29.43 19.41 2.25
N GLY A 57 -28.12 19.69 2.19
CA GLY A 57 -27.31 20.15 3.34
C GLY A 57 -26.74 19.02 4.20
N THR A 58 -27.16 17.77 3.99
CA THR A 58 -26.64 16.60 4.70
C THR A 58 -25.39 16.06 4.00
N LEU A 59 -24.32 15.74 4.77
CA LEU A 59 -23.11 15.11 4.24
C LEU A 59 -23.44 13.69 3.76
N THR A 60 -23.05 13.36 2.54
CA THR A 60 -23.27 12.05 1.91
C THR A 60 -21.97 11.33 1.52
N GLY A 61 -20.86 12.04 1.53
CA GLY A 61 -19.53 11.47 1.32
C GLY A 61 -18.46 12.42 1.82
N LEU A 62 -17.37 11.85 2.31
CA LEU A 62 -16.18 12.56 2.81
C LEU A 62 -14.95 11.91 2.21
N PHE A 63 -14.06 12.72 1.65
CA PHE A 63 -12.89 12.26 0.90
C PHE A 63 -11.66 13.06 1.28
N SER A 64 -10.51 12.37 1.31
CA SER A 64 -9.19 12.98 1.43
C SER A 64 -8.35 12.56 0.24
N VAL A 65 -7.73 13.51 -0.45
CA VAL A 65 -6.95 13.30 -1.67
C VAL A 65 -5.59 13.95 -1.50
N LEU A 66 -4.53 13.17 -1.66
CA LEU A 66 -3.17 13.66 -1.80
C LEU A 66 -2.97 14.12 -3.25
N VAL A 67 -2.39 15.31 -3.45
CA VAL A 67 -2.07 15.85 -4.78
C VAL A 67 -0.58 16.23 -4.81
N LEU A 68 0.16 15.68 -5.76
CA LEU A 68 1.58 15.96 -5.98
C LEU A 68 1.76 16.60 -7.38
N PRO A 69 1.67 17.93 -7.49
CA PRO A 69 1.67 18.62 -8.77
C PRO A 69 2.95 18.40 -9.59
N GLU A 70 4.10 18.38 -8.93
CA GLU A 70 5.41 18.16 -9.58
C GLU A 70 5.53 16.78 -10.24
N GLU A 71 4.75 15.81 -9.75
CA GLU A 71 4.74 14.43 -10.26
C GLU A 71 3.56 14.19 -11.23
N GLY A 72 2.62 15.14 -11.34
CA GLY A 72 1.36 14.94 -12.08
C GLY A 72 0.55 13.77 -11.50
N TYR A 73 0.56 13.61 -10.18
CA TYR A 73 0.02 12.45 -9.47
C TYR A 73 -0.94 12.86 -8.36
N LEU A 74 -1.96 12.03 -8.15
CA LEU A 74 -2.82 12.11 -6.97
C LEU A 74 -3.22 10.73 -6.46
N GLN A 75 -3.60 10.66 -5.17
CA GLN A 75 -4.06 9.44 -4.53
C GLN A 75 -5.27 9.71 -3.64
N LEU A 76 -6.30 8.87 -3.72
CA LEU A 76 -7.38 8.87 -2.73
C LEU A 76 -6.87 8.23 -1.43
N LEU A 77 -6.75 9.04 -0.37
CA LEU A 77 -6.29 8.60 0.96
C LEU A 77 -7.44 8.14 1.87
N ALA A 78 -8.66 8.64 1.64
CA ALA A 78 -9.86 8.23 2.35
C ALA A 78 -11.09 8.44 1.49
N GLY A 79 -12.01 7.46 1.48
CA GLY A 79 -13.22 7.51 0.67
C GLY A 79 -14.46 6.99 1.40
N LEU A 80 -15.07 7.83 2.26
CA LEU A 80 -16.21 7.44 3.10
C LEU A 80 -17.53 7.84 2.42
N SER A 81 -18.23 6.89 1.80
CA SER A 81 -19.58 7.11 1.30
C SER A 81 -20.37 5.81 1.10
N ARG A 82 -21.68 5.88 1.31
CA ARG A 82 -22.70 4.86 0.94
C ARG A 82 -23.50 5.29 -0.30
N LYS A 83 -23.07 6.31 -1.02
CA LYS A 83 -23.78 6.87 -2.18
C LYS A 83 -22.91 6.85 -3.42
N ALA A 84 -23.38 6.18 -4.49
CA ALA A 84 -22.69 6.17 -5.78
C ALA A 84 -22.46 7.59 -6.31
N ALA A 85 -23.48 8.44 -6.22
CA ALA A 85 -23.39 9.84 -6.65
C ALA A 85 -22.30 10.66 -5.94
N ALA A 86 -21.87 10.27 -4.73
CA ALA A 86 -20.79 10.94 -4.04
C ALA A 86 -19.43 10.63 -4.70
N TYR A 87 -19.17 9.37 -5.07
CA TYR A 87 -17.97 8.97 -5.81
C TYR A 87 -17.97 9.57 -7.22
N ASP A 88 -19.12 9.58 -7.90
CA ASP A 88 -19.23 10.21 -9.23
C ASP A 88 -18.92 11.70 -9.18
N ALA A 89 -19.42 12.41 -8.17
CA ALA A 89 -19.13 13.83 -7.98
C ALA A 89 -17.65 14.09 -7.69
N LEU A 90 -17.00 13.27 -6.85
CA LEU A 90 -15.57 13.35 -6.60
C LEU A 90 -14.78 13.13 -7.90
N LEU A 91 -14.99 12.01 -8.58
CA LEU A 91 -14.21 11.64 -9.76
C LEU A 91 -14.39 12.65 -10.90
N SER A 92 -15.59 13.18 -11.10
CA SER A 92 -15.85 14.23 -12.09
C SER A 92 -15.12 15.53 -11.74
N HIS A 93 -15.03 15.87 -10.44
CA HIS A 93 -14.26 17.02 -9.98
C HIS A 93 -12.76 16.81 -10.23
N LEU A 94 -12.22 15.64 -9.87
CA LEU A 94 -10.80 15.35 -10.07
C LEU A 94 -10.41 15.40 -11.54
N GLN A 95 -11.24 14.85 -12.45
CA GLN A 95 -11.02 14.92 -13.89
C GLN A 95 -11.01 16.35 -14.42
N ALA A 96 -11.87 17.23 -13.86
CA ALA A 96 -11.95 18.64 -14.28
C ALA A 96 -10.80 19.49 -13.71
N ALA A 97 -10.39 19.23 -12.46
CA ALA A 97 -9.38 20.02 -11.75
C ALA A 97 -7.94 19.60 -12.07
N TYR A 98 -7.71 18.32 -12.39
CA TYR A 98 -6.36 17.74 -12.57
C TYR A 98 -6.25 16.97 -13.91
N PRO A 99 -6.53 17.60 -15.07
CA PRO A 99 -6.49 16.91 -16.34
C PRO A 99 -5.07 16.39 -16.64
N GLY A 100 -4.98 15.13 -17.01
CA GLY A 100 -3.71 14.49 -17.36
C GLY A 100 -2.92 13.91 -16.17
N TYR A 101 -3.38 14.05 -14.93
CA TYR A 101 -2.74 13.41 -13.78
C TYR A 101 -3.00 11.90 -13.78
N GLN A 102 -2.05 11.17 -13.19
CA GLN A 102 -2.27 9.79 -12.77
C GLN A 102 -2.94 9.79 -11.40
N ALA A 103 -4.05 9.06 -11.26
CA ALA A 103 -4.80 8.95 -10.03
C ALA A 103 -4.86 7.50 -9.56
N ASP A 104 -4.48 7.25 -8.30
CA ASP A 104 -4.50 5.94 -7.68
C ASP A 104 -5.55 5.85 -6.57
N PHE A 105 -6.24 4.70 -6.54
CA PHE A 105 -7.33 4.41 -5.62
C PHE A 105 -7.07 3.05 -4.97
N VAL A 106 -6.73 3.04 -3.68
CA VAL A 106 -6.59 1.80 -2.89
C VAL A 106 -7.85 1.64 -2.04
N TYR A 107 -8.59 0.55 -2.24
CA TYR A 107 -9.86 0.35 -1.56
C TYR A 107 -10.16 -1.14 -1.30
N SER A 108 -11.08 -1.43 -0.38
CA SER A 108 -11.52 -2.79 -0.08
C SER A 108 -12.26 -3.40 -1.28
N PRO A 109 -12.09 -4.71 -1.56
CA PRO A 109 -12.90 -5.44 -2.55
C PRO A 109 -14.41 -5.32 -2.32
N GLN A 110 -14.84 -4.99 -1.10
CA GLN A 110 -16.22 -4.69 -0.75
C GLN A 110 -16.68 -3.29 -1.18
N GLY A 111 -15.76 -2.41 -1.57
CA GLY A 111 -16.02 -1.04 -2.01
C GLY A 111 -16.65 -0.94 -3.41
N ARG A 112 -17.73 -1.69 -3.66
CA ARG A 112 -18.38 -1.83 -4.98
C ARG A 112 -18.81 -0.53 -5.62
N LEU A 113 -19.19 0.48 -4.83
CA LEU A 113 -19.63 1.77 -5.37
C LEU A 113 -18.47 2.52 -6.02
N LEU A 114 -17.32 2.59 -5.35
CA LEU A 114 -16.10 3.19 -5.92
C LEU A 114 -15.63 2.37 -7.12
N HIS A 115 -15.57 1.04 -7.00
CA HIS A 115 -15.19 0.17 -8.11
C HIS A 115 -16.03 0.42 -9.37
N THR A 116 -17.36 0.47 -9.22
CA THR A 116 -18.28 0.74 -10.34
C THR A 116 -18.03 2.11 -10.96
N ALA A 117 -17.82 3.14 -10.14
CA ALA A 117 -17.58 4.51 -10.62
C ALA A 117 -16.23 4.62 -11.37
N LEU A 118 -15.19 3.90 -10.93
CA LEU A 118 -13.89 3.81 -11.58
C LEU A 118 -13.97 3.02 -12.90
N ALA A 119 -14.65 1.86 -12.89
CA ALA A 119 -14.85 1.04 -14.09
C ALA A 119 -15.61 1.81 -15.20
N ALA A 120 -16.61 2.62 -14.83
CA ALA A 120 -17.34 3.47 -15.77
C ALA A 120 -16.44 4.55 -16.42
N ARG A 121 -15.27 4.82 -15.84
CA ARG A 121 -14.26 5.75 -16.36
C ARG A 121 -13.05 5.05 -16.98
N HIS A 122 -13.15 3.75 -17.20
CA HIS A 122 -12.10 2.92 -17.81
C HIS A 122 -10.79 2.87 -16.99
N ALA A 123 -10.87 2.95 -15.66
CA ALA A 123 -9.70 2.72 -14.81
C ALA A 123 -9.12 1.31 -15.06
N ALA A 124 -7.80 1.20 -14.99
CA ALA A 124 -7.12 -0.09 -14.92
C ALA A 124 -7.15 -0.61 -13.47
N PHE A 125 -7.24 -1.92 -13.28
CA PHE A 125 -7.29 -2.53 -11.95
C PHE A 125 -6.17 -3.55 -11.81
N ASP A 126 -5.45 -3.47 -10.71
CA ASP A 126 -4.53 -4.52 -10.30
C ASP A 126 -5.32 -5.74 -9.77
N PRO A 127 -4.70 -6.92 -9.75
CA PRO A 127 -5.24 -8.07 -9.03
C PRO A 127 -5.54 -7.72 -7.57
N GLU A 128 -6.59 -8.34 -7.00
CA GLU A 128 -6.85 -8.22 -5.56
C GLU A 128 -5.61 -8.66 -4.77
N GLN A 129 -5.18 -7.83 -3.82
CA GLN A 129 -4.08 -8.13 -2.93
C GLN A 129 -4.59 -8.70 -1.60
N GLN A 130 -4.07 -9.87 -1.27
CA GLN A 130 -4.32 -10.56 -0.01
C GLN A 130 -3.40 -9.99 1.07
N LYS A 131 -3.98 -9.44 2.14
CA LYS A 131 -3.22 -9.06 3.34
C LYS A 131 -2.84 -10.32 4.11
N MET A 132 -1.56 -10.42 4.49
CA MET A 132 -1.05 -11.48 5.37
C MET A 132 -0.28 -10.87 6.54
N VAL A 133 -0.46 -11.42 7.75
CA VAL A 133 0.19 -10.95 8.97
C VAL A 133 1.01 -12.07 9.62
N LEU A 134 2.19 -11.76 10.09
CA LEU A 134 3.06 -12.72 10.77
C LEU A 134 2.53 -13.01 12.18
N ARG A 135 2.32 -14.31 12.48
CA ARG A 135 1.81 -14.77 13.79
C ARG A 135 2.79 -15.69 14.51
N SER A 136 3.26 -16.70 13.83
CA SER A 136 4.02 -17.80 14.45
C SER A 136 5.22 -18.17 13.57
N PRO A 137 6.27 -17.33 13.49
CA PRO A 137 7.43 -17.66 12.69
C PRO A 137 8.16 -18.87 13.25
N PRO A 138 8.65 -19.77 12.38
CA PRO A 138 9.53 -20.86 12.79
C PRO A 138 10.84 -20.31 13.39
N PRO A 139 11.59 -21.13 14.15
CA PRO A 139 12.92 -20.75 14.61
C PRO A 139 13.80 -20.28 13.45
N TYR A 140 14.52 -19.18 13.68
CA TYR A 140 15.44 -18.66 12.68
C TYR A 140 16.65 -19.57 12.51
N VAL A 141 16.92 -19.93 11.26
CA VAL A 141 18.15 -20.64 10.87
C VAL A 141 18.92 -19.72 9.92
N PRO A 142 20.13 -19.26 10.30
CA PRO A 142 20.95 -18.42 9.43
C PRO A 142 21.29 -19.13 8.11
N ASP A 143 21.23 -18.39 7.02
CA ASP A 143 21.69 -18.85 5.71
C ASP A 143 22.87 -17.96 5.27
N SER A 144 24.04 -18.54 5.06
CA SER A 144 25.27 -17.82 4.71
C SER A 144 25.20 -17.10 3.36
N ARG A 145 24.20 -17.42 2.53
CA ARG A 145 23.95 -16.75 1.26
C ARG A 145 23.25 -15.41 1.43
N VAL A 146 22.68 -15.12 2.63
CA VAL A 146 21.90 -13.90 2.87
C VAL A 146 22.70 -12.93 3.74
N GLN A 147 22.81 -11.70 3.28
CA GLN A 147 23.51 -10.62 3.98
C GLN A 147 22.78 -9.29 3.84
N LEU A 148 23.11 -8.32 4.70
CA LEU A 148 22.69 -6.93 4.50
C LEU A 148 23.39 -6.34 3.27
N TYR A 149 22.69 -5.42 2.60
CA TYR A 149 23.25 -4.67 1.50
C TYR A 149 24.55 -3.96 1.90
N THR A 150 25.49 -3.95 0.97
CA THR A 150 26.69 -3.11 1.03
C THR A 150 26.87 -2.38 -0.31
N PRO A 151 27.55 -1.21 -0.32
CA PRO A 151 27.76 -0.43 -1.56
C PRO A 151 28.44 -1.21 -2.70
N ALA A 152 29.23 -2.25 -2.38
CA ALA A 152 29.86 -3.12 -3.38
C ALA A 152 28.85 -3.80 -4.32
N PHE A 153 27.62 -4.01 -3.88
CA PHE A 153 26.56 -4.67 -4.66
C PHE A 153 25.57 -3.67 -5.32
N ARG A 154 25.82 -2.35 -5.20
CA ARG A 154 24.87 -1.34 -5.68
C ARG A 154 24.40 -1.56 -7.13
N ALA A 155 25.34 -1.68 -8.06
CA ALA A 155 25.01 -1.86 -9.47
C ALA A 155 24.20 -3.15 -9.74
N GLN A 156 24.53 -4.23 -9.03
CA GLN A 156 23.83 -5.52 -9.17
C GLN A 156 22.44 -5.50 -8.58
N TYR A 157 22.25 -4.81 -7.45
CA TYR A 157 20.96 -4.63 -6.80
C TYR A 157 20.02 -3.80 -7.68
N LEU A 158 20.47 -2.63 -8.14
CA LEU A 158 19.70 -1.74 -9.00
C LEU A 158 19.28 -2.42 -10.32
N ALA A 159 20.17 -3.25 -10.90
CA ALA A 159 19.86 -4.00 -12.12
C ALA A 159 18.76 -5.09 -11.95
N LEU A 160 18.33 -5.37 -10.72
CA LEU A 160 17.24 -6.31 -10.43
C LEU A 160 15.92 -5.61 -10.11
N HIS A 161 15.96 -4.33 -9.78
CA HIS A 161 14.77 -3.55 -9.50
C HIS A 161 14.00 -3.21 -10.76
N ASP A 162 12.68 -3.18 -10.60
CA ASP A 162 11.76 -2.63 -11.59
C ASP A 162 11.57 -1.13 -11.29
N ASP A 163 11.81 -0.28 -12.29
CA ASP A 163 11.70 1.18 -12.13
C ASP A 163 10.28 1.71 -12.36
N ASP A 164 9.31 0.84 -12.67
CA ASP A 164 7.92 1.23 -12.91
C ASP A 164 7.12 1.46 -11.60
N ARG A 165 7.77 1.31 -10.42
CA ARG A 165 7.16 1.50 -9.10
C ARG A 165 7.61 2.80 -8.46
N TYR A 166 6.80 3.33 -7.52
CA TYR A 166 7.17 4.52 -6.74
C TYR A 166 8.50 4.33 -5.99
N TRP A 167 8.68 3.21 -5.28
CA TRP A 167 9.93 2.85 -4.61
C TRP A 167 10.86 2.10 -5.56
N THR A 168 11.57 2.85 -6.40
CA THR A 168 12.66 2.30 -7.21
C THR A 168 13.84 1.91 -6.33
N GLY A 169 14.74 1.08 -6.82
CA GLY A 169 15.95 0.70 -6.09
C GLY A 169 16.79 1.89 -5.62
N GLU A 170 16.86 2.96 -6.43
CA GLU A 170 17.54 4.21 -6.06
C GLU A 170 16.85 4.90 -4.88
N ARG A 171 15.54 5.02 -4.90
CA ARG A 171 14.76 5.64 -3.80
C ARG A 171 14.88 4.83 -2.52
N VAL A 172 14.84 3.49 -2.60
CA VAL A 172 15.03 2.60 -1.44
C VAL A 172 16.42 2.80 -0.83
N LEU A 173 17.49 2.85 -1.66
CA LEU A 173 18.84 3.08 -1.16
C LEU A 173 19.06 4.50 -0.61
N ALA A 174 18.32 5.49 -1.08
CA ALA A 174 18.36 6.85 -0.54
C ALA A 174 17.63 6.96 0.81
N ALA A 175 16.61 6.12 1.04
CA ALA A 175 15.76 6.13 2.24
C ALA A 175 16.21 5.09 3.29
N GLN A 176 17.50 5.11 3.69
CA GLN A 176 18.07 4.11 4.64
C GLN A 176 17.51 4.20 6.06
N ASP A 177 16.84 5.26 6.42
CA ASP A 177 16.08 5.42 7.66
C ASP A 177 14.69 4.75 7.58
N THR A 178 14.20 4.48 6.38
CA THR A 178 12.91 3.83 6.11
C THR A 178 13.06 2.37 5.72
N PHE A 179 14.16 2.02 5.03
CA PHE A 179 14.37 0.68 4.50
C PHE A 179 15.68 0.02 4.97
N ARG A 180 15.61 -1.31 5.12
CA ARG A 180 16.77 -2.22 5.16
C ARG A 180 16.72 -3.14 3.95
N VAL A 181 17.82 -3.26 3.26
CA VAL A 181 17.95 -4.14 2.09
C VAL A 181 18.72 -5.40 2.49
N LEU A 182 18.14 -6.55 2.20
CA LEU A 182 18.78 -7.88 2.32
C LEU A 182 19.08 -8.39 0.91
N LEU A 183 20.25 -8.99 0.75
CA LEU A 183 20.70 -9.57 -0.51
C LEU A 183 20.91 -11.07 -0.36
N ALA A 184 20.46 -11.84 -1.35
CA ALA A 184 20.87 -13.24 -1.53
C ALA A 184 22.00 -13.31 -2.55
N ILE A 185 23.11 -13.93 -2.17
CA ILE A 185 24.32 -14.05 -2.98
C ILE A 185 24.53 -15.50 -3.40
N GLU A 186 24.69 -15.75 -4.70
CA GLU A 186 25.13 -17.02 -5.27
C GLU A 186 26.34 -16.77 -6.18
N ASP A 187 27.41 -17.54 -6.02
CA ASP A 187 28.63 -17.45 -6.84
C ASP A 187 29.21 -16.01 -6.94
N GLY A 188 29.14 -15.26 -5.83
CA GLY A 188 29.64 -13.88 -5.74
C GLY A 188 28.73 -12.83 -6.40
N ALA A 189 27.57 -13.21 -6.91
CA ALA A 189 26.62 -12.31 -7.56
C ALA A 189 25.29 -12.22 -6.80
N VAL A 190 24.62 -11.06 -6.90
CA VAL A 190 23.27 -10.88 -6.34
C VAL A 190 22.28 -11.74 -7.12
N ALA A 191 21.69 -12.73 -6.45
CA ALA A 191 20.70 -13.66 -6.99
C ALA A 191 19.26 -13.23 -6.62
N GLY A 192 19.09 -12.36 -5.62
CA GLY A 192 17.82 -11.84 -5.19
C GLY A 192 17.98 -10.79 -4.08
N TYR A 193 16.90 -10.12 -3.76
CA TYR A 193 16.86 -9.13 -2.68
C TYR A 193 15.53 -9.16 -1.93
N LEU A 194 15.52 -8.49 -0.78
CA LEU A 194 14.31 -8.15 -0.03
C LEU A 194 14.48 -6.76 0.57
N ASP A 195 13.55 -5.88 0.24
CA ASP A 195 13.43 -4.55 0.82
C ASP A 195 12.45 -4.59 1.98
N LEU A 196 12.96 -4.37 3.17
CA LEU A 196 12.19 -4.40 4.41
C LEU A 196 11.97 -2.97 4.90
N THR A 197 10.74 -2.55 5.11
CA THR A 197 10.48 -1.31 5.84
C THR A 197 11.00 -1.42 7.27
N TYR A 198 11.39 -0.30 7.86
CA TYR A 198 12.15 -0.30 9.10
C TYR A 198 11.73 0.85 10.02
N ARG A 199 11.84 0.65 11.34
CA ARG A 199 11.48 1.60 12.40
C ARG A 199 9.99 1.86 12.62
N ASN A 200 9.11 1.14 11.96
CA ASN A 200 7.68 1.19 12.25
C ASN A 200 7.31 0.16 13.32
N ALA A 201 6.19 0.34 14.00
CA ALA A 201 5.63 -0.67 14.91
C ALA A 201 5.23 -1.96 14.15
N GLU A 202 4.76 -1.81 12.92
CA GLU A 202 4.52 -2.87 11.96
C GLU A 202 5.32 -2.57 10.69
N ASN A 203 6.20 -3.49 10.28
CA ASN A 203 7.02 -3.37 9.09
C ASN A 203 6.60 -4.37 8.02
N GLU A 204 7.01 -4.12 6.80
CA GLU A 204 6.61 -4.87 5.63
C GLU A 204 7.83 -5.32 4.82
N PRO A 205 7.93 -6.61 4.40
CA PRO A 205 8.79 -7.03 3.31
C PRO A 205 8.19 -6.49 2.01
N TYR A 206 8.53 -5.23 1.71
CA TYR A 206 7.90 -4.42 0.68
C TYR A 206 8.09 -4.99 -0.73
N ASP A 207 9.32 -5.41 -1.04
CA ASP A 207 9.64 -6.08 -2.30
C ASP A 207 10.56 -7.26 -2.05
N LEU A 208 10.22 -8.42 -2.62
CA LEU A 208 10.97 -9.66 -2.55
C LEU A 208 11.16 -10.22 -3.96
N PHE A 209 12.37 -10.17 -4.46
CA PHE A 209 12.71 -10.67 -5.77
C PHE A 209 13.80 -11.76 -5.72
N VAL A 210 13.66 -12.80 -6.54
CA VAL A 210 14.70 -13.79 -6.80
C VAL A 210 14.78 -14.05 -8.29
N ARG A 211 15.99 -13.96 -8.86
CA ARG A 211 16.25 -14.23 -10.27
C ARG A 211 15.67 -15.58 -10.67
N GLU A 212 15.05 -15.66 -11.81
CA GLU A 212 14.37 -16.87 -12.30
C GLU A 212 15.26 -18.13 -12.20
N LYS A 213 16.49 -18.05 -12.69
CA LYS A 213 17.47 -19.16 -12.66
C LYS A 213 17.87 -19.60 -11.25
N SER A 214 17.62 -18.78 -10.21
CA SER A 214 17.93 -19.01 -8.80
C SER A 214 16.70 -19.36 -7.95
N ARG A 215 15.50 -19.39 -8.58
CA ARG A 215 14.26 -19.79 -7.90
C ARG A 215 14.27 -21.26 -7.51
N CYS A 216 13.38 -21.63 -6.60
CA CYS A 216 13.22 -23.00 -6.09
C CYS A 216 14.46 -23.56 -5.36
N ARG A 217 15.44 -22.71 -5.00
CA ARG A 217 16.65 -23.05 -4.23
C ARG A 217 16.61 -22.59 -2.77
N GLY A 218 15.44 -22.14 -2.30
CA GLY A 218 15.23 -21.68 -0.93
C GLY A 218 15.65 -20.22 -0.65
N LEU A 219 16.13 -19.45 -1.64
CA LEU A 219 16.62 -18.08 -1.42
C LEU A 219 15.52 -17.13 -0.93
N GLY A 220 14.30 -17.20 -1.49
CA GLY A 220 13.18 -16.39 -1.02
C GLY A 220 12.82 -16.69 0.43
N ARG A 221 12.85 -17.96 0.84
CA ARG A 221 12.68 -18.37 2.24
C ARG A 221 13.80 -17.82 3.13
N ALA A 222 15.05 -17.91 2.69
CA ALA A 222 16.20 -17.45 3.45
C ALA A 222 16.16 -15.93 3.65
N LEU A 223 15.87 -15.17 2.59
CA LEU A 223 15.68 -13.70 2.64
C LEU A 223 14.58 -13.34 3.64
N LEU A 224 13.40 -13.94 3.51
CA LEU A 224 12.26 -13.60 4.36
C LEU A 224 12.47 -14.05 5.81
N SER A 225 13.08 -15.21 6.06
CA SER A 225 13.45 -15.64 7.41
C SER A 225 14.43 -14.66 8.07
N CYS A 226 15.43 -14.18 7.32
CA CYS A 226 16.36 -13.17 7.80
C CYS A 226 15.65 -11.84 8.08
N ALA A 227 14.73 -11.41 7.20
CA ALA A 227 13.92 -10.21 7.40
C ALA A 227 13.07 -10.29 8.68
N ILE A 228 12.40 -11.43 8.93
CA ILE A 228 11.62 -11.67 10.14
C ILE A 228 12.50 -11.53 11.38
N GLU A 229 13.69 -12.15 11.38
CA GLU A 229 14.62 -12.07 12.53
C GLU A 229 15.12 -10.63 12.74
N LYS A 230 15.49 -9.93 11.67
CA LYS A 230 15.94 -8.52 11.73
C LYS A 230 14.85 -7.54 12.15
N ASN A 231 13.59 -7.89 11.93
CA ASN A 231 12.44 -7.04 12.28
C ASN A 231 12.06 -7.13 13.76
N ARG A 232 12.48 -8.18 14.49
CA ARG A 232 12.12 -8.35 15.90
C ARG A 232 12.50 -7.15 16.76
N PRO A 233 11.66 -6.74 17.71
CA PRO A 233 10.41 -7.37 18.16
C PRO A 233 9.15 -6.84 17.42
N ASN A 234 9.28 -6.05 16.35
CA ASN A 234 8.17 -5.38 15.69
C ASN A 234 7.24 -6.37 14.99
N ALA A 235 5.98 -5.97 14.79
CA ALA A 235 5.03 -6.70 13.96
C ALA A 235 5.46 -6.69 12.49
N MET A 236 4.95 -7.64 11.71
CA MET A 236 5.22 -7.74 10.28
C MET A 236 3.95 -8.16 9.54
N SER A 237 3.66 -7.48 8.45
CA SER A 237 2.59 -7.83 7.53
C SER A 237 3.03 -7.59 6.10
N LEU A 238 2.27 -8.09 5.14
CA LEU A 238 2.53 -7.88 3.72
C LEU A 238 1.22 -7.92 2.91
N LEU A 239 1.30 -7.41 1.70
CA LEU A 239 0.31 -7.61 0.66
C LEU A 239 0.91 -8.52 -0.43
N VAL A 240 0.07 -9.38 -0.98
CA VAL A 240 0.45 -10.30 -2.07
C VAL A 240 -0.73 -10.49 -3.00
N ASP A 241 -0.47 -10.50 -4.31
CA ASP A 241 -1.51 -10.76 -5.30
C ASP A 241 -2.20 -12.09 -5.00
N SER A 242 -3.52 -12.09 -5.00
CA SER A 242 -4.33 -13.25 -4.60
C SER A 242 -4.10 -14.48 -5.48
N ASP A 243 -3.66 -14.28 -6.72
CA ASP A 243 -3.31 -15.33 -7.69
C ASP A 243 -1.83 -15.80 -7.59
N ASN A 244 -0.97 -15.08 -6.84
CA ASN A 244 0.43 -15.48 -6.63
C ASN A 244 0.54 -16.61 -5.59
N LEU A 245 0.06 -17.79 -5.96
CA LEU A 245 0.02 -18.97 -5.08
C LEU A 245 1.40 -19.39 -4.58
N ALA A 246 2.48 -19.13 -5.34
CA ALA A 246 3.84 -19.48 -4.93
C ALA A 246 4.30 -18.62 -3.75
N ALA A 247 4.11 -17.31 -3.84
CA ALA A 247 4.45 -16.37 -2.76
C ALA A 247 3.57 -16.62 -1.51
N ARG A 248 2.25 -16.80 -1.68
CA ARG A 248 1.33 -17.11 -0.56
C ARG A 248 1.75 -18.38 0.20
N ARG A 249 2.13 -19.45 -0.52
CA ARG A 249 2.66 -20.69 0.12
C ARG A 249 3.97 -20.43 0.87
N LEU A 250 4.86 -19.63 0.32
CA LEU A 250 6.10 -19.24 0.97
C LEU A 250 5.81 -18.51 2.28
N TYR A 251 4.96 -17.49 2.26
CA TYR A 251 4.59 -16.69 3.42
C TYR A 251 3.89 -17.54 4.48
N ALA A 252 2.89 -18.33 4.11
CA ALA A 252 2.21 -19.25 5.03
C ALA A 252 3.18 -20.22 5.71
N SER A 253 4.19 -20.74 4.97
CA SER A 253 5.22 -21.66 5.50
C SER A 253 6.20 -21.01 6.49
N LEU A 254 6.20 -19.67 6.59
CA LEU A 254 6.98 -18.87 7.52
C LEU A 254 6.13 -18.23 8.62
N GLY A 255 4.86 -18.67 8.75
CA GLY A 255 3.99 -18.29 9.85
C GLY A 255 3.15 -17.04 9.61
N PHE A 256 3.06 -16.57 8.36
CA PHE A 256 2.07 -15.59 7.97
C PHE A 256 0.70 -16.24 7.83
N VAL A 257 -0.34 -15.54 8.27
CA VAL A 257 -1.74 -15.94 8.13
C VAL A 257 -2.51 -14.87 7.35
N GLU A 258 -3.44 -15.31 6.55
CA GLU A 258 -4.30 -14.44 5.76
C GLU A 258 -5.23 -13.62 6.66
N LYS A 259 -5.50 -12.37 6.25
CA LYS A 259 -6.41 -11.44 6.89
C LYS A 259 -7.35 -10.84 5.83
N PRO A 260 -8.32 -11.63 5.33
CA PRO A 260 -9.13 -11.28 4.16
C PRO A 260 -9.92 -9.97 4.32
N GLU A 261 -10.27 -9.60 5.55
CA GLU A 261 -10.97 -8.35 5.88
C GLU A 261 -10.12 -7.09 5.61
N GLU A 262 -8.80 -7.25 5.41
CA GLU A 262 -7.87 -6.17 5.07
C GLU A 262 -7.31 -6.27 3.64
N ASN A 263 -7.91 -7.10 2.79
CA ASN A 263 -7.58 -7.14 1.38
C ASN A 263 -7.88 -5.82 0.70
N ASN A 264 -7.12 -5.52 -0.35
CA ASN A 264 -7.36 -4.33 -1.15
C ASN A 264 -7.29 -4.62 -2.66
N ILE A 265 -7.80 -3.65 -3.42
CA ILE A 265 -7.64 -3.51 -4.86
C ILE A 265 -7.06 -2.13 -5.10
N THR A 266 -6.06 -2.04 -5.98
CA THR A 266 -5.59 -0.77 -6.51
C THR A 266 -6.20 -0.54 -7.88
N ALA A 267 -6.70 0.67 -8.11
CA ALA A 267 -7.15 1.10 -9.43
C ALA A 267 -6.36 2.33 -9.86
N HIS A 268 -6.07 2.39 -11.15
CA HIS A 268 -5.30 3.44 -11.80
C HIS A 268 -6.17 4.14 -12.84
N LEU A 269 -6.33 5.45 -12.69
CA LEU A 269 -7.12 6.26 -13.60
C LEU A 269 -6.29 7.42 -14.14
N LYS A 270 -6.23 7.54 -15.47
CA LYS A 270 -5.73 8.76 -16.12
C LYS A 270 -6.86 9.78 -16.15
N LEU A 271 -6.67 10.94 -15.51
CA LEU A 271 -7.68 12.01 -15.41
C LEU A 271 -7.73 12.88 -16.66
#